data_702f73c07eeac0783fcc6dacf8274356
#
_entry.id   702f73c07eeac0783fcc6dacf8274356
#
_cell.length_a   1.000
_cell.length_b   1.000
_cell.length_c   1.000
_cell.angle_alpha   90.00
_cell.angle_beta   90.00
_cell.angle_gamma   90.00
#
_symmetry.space_group_name_H-M   'P 1'
#
loop_
_entity.id
_entity.type
_entity.pdbx_description
1 polymer ?
#
loop_
_entity_poly.entity_id
_entity_poly.type
_entity_poly.pdbx_seq_one_letter_code
_entity_poly.pdbx_strand_id
1 'polypeptide(L)'
;MKIAAEVKISDNGFVFNSKTGDSFSLNPLGLELIKYVQQERDFDEIKKEIFGKHDIDELTFEKDFYEFCALLKHHQIIVQGNPLDFN
;
A
#
# COMPACT_ATOMS: atom_id res chain seq x y z
N MET A 1 -3.12 -9.25 2.59
CA MET A 1 -1.92 -8.40 2.70
C MET A 1 -1.94 -7.70 4.04
N LYS A 2 -0.83 -7.67 4.72
CA LYS A 2 -0.78 -7.23 6.10
C LYS A 2 0.50 -6.44 6.37
N ILE A 3 0.38 -5.33 7.10
CA ILE A 3 1.54 -4.51 7.45
C ILE A 3 2.33 -5.21 8.56
N ALA A 4 3.66 -5.22 8.42
CA ALA A 4 4.54 -5.81 9.44
C ALA A 4 4.42 -5.03 10.76
N ALA A 5 4.49 -5.76 11.88
CA ALA A 5 4.27 -5.16 13.21
C ALA A 5 5.29 -4.08 13.57
N GLU A 6 6.51 -4.18 13.04
CA GLU A 6 7.61 -3.24 13.31
C GLU A 6 7.52 -1.96 12.48
N VAL A 7 6.53 -1.84 11.58
CA VAL A 7 6.37 -0.68 10.71
C VAL A 7 5.52 0.38 11.38
N LYS A 8 5.98 1.62 11.32
CA LYS A 8 5.26 2.80 11.82
C LYS A 8 4.91 3.69 10.64
N ILE A 9 3.67 4.17 10.61
CA ILE A 9 3.17 5.02 9.52
C ILE A 9 2.56 6.26 10.17
N SER A 10 3.09 7.43 9.82
CA SER A 10 2.57 8.70 10.34
C SER A 10 1.41 9.19 9.49
N ASP A 11 0.62 10.09 10.06
CA ASP A 11 -0.55 10.63 9.38
C ASP A 11 -0.20 11.45 8.14
N ASN A 12 1.04 11.94 8.05
CA ASN A 12 1.48 12.71 6.88
C ASN A 12 2.22 11.85 5.85
N GLY A 13 2.17 10.54 5.97
CA GLY A 13 2.68 9.64 4.94
C GLY A 13 4.13 9.20 5.12
N PHE A 14 4.74 9.43 6.27
CA PHE A 14 6.08 8.95 6.54
C PHE A 14 6.01 7.50 7.04
N VAL A 15 6.79 6.62 6.40
CA VAL A 15 6.82 5.19 6.74
C VAL A 15 8.20 4.84 7.24
N PHE A 16 8.27 4.14 8.38
CA PHE A 16 9.52 3.73 8.98
C PHE A 16 9.43 2.26 9.41
N ASN A 17 10.41 1.46 9.00
CA ASN A 17 10.53 0.06 9.41
C ASN A 17 11.64 -0.02 10.46
N SER A 18 11.27 -0.23 11.73
CA SER A 18 12.23 -0.23 12.82
C SER A 18 13.17 -1.44 12.78
N LYS A 19 12.80 -2.50 12.09
CA LYS A 19 13.63 -3.70 11.98
C LYS A 19 14.77 -3.50 10.97
N THR A 20 14.49 -2.85 9.84
CA THR A 20 15.49 -2.66 8.79
C THR A 20 16.16 -1.29 8.84
N GLY A 21 15.52 -0.33 9.50
CA GLY A 21 15.96 1.07 9.50
C GLY A 21 15.52 1.85 8.28
N ASP A 22 14.84 1.24 7.34
CA ASP A 22 14.36 1.92 6.13
C ASP A 22 13.27 2.92 6.46
N SER A 23 13.28 4.05 5.75
CA SER A 23 12.21 5.03 5.84
C SER A 23 11.98 5.67 4.49
N PHE A 24 10.75 6.09 4.25
CA PHE A 24 10.40 6.79 3.03
C PHE A 24 9.07 7.53 3.22
N SER A 25 8.77 8.45 2.28
CA SER A 25 7.53 9.21 2.32
C SER A 25 6.62 8.78 1.20
N LEU A 26 5.32 8.74 1.48
CA LEU A 26 4.30 8.44 0.49
C LEU A 26 3.62 9.72 0.05
N ASN A 27 3.22 9.77 -1.23
CA ASN A 27 2.37 10.85 -1.71
C ASN A 27 0.93 10.62 -1.18
N PRO A 28 0.00 11.60 -1.36
CA PRO A 28 -1.34 11.44 -0.81
C PRO A 28 -2.07 10.17 -1.25
N LEU A 29 -1.92 9.76 -2.49
CA LEU A 29 -2.55 8.53 -2.96
C LEU A 29 -1.93 7.30 -2.30
N GLY A 30 -0.61 7.28 -2.18
CA GLY A 30 0.08 6.18 -1.49
C GLY A 30 -0.32 6.08 -0.04
N LEU A 31 -0.50 7.22 0.64
CA LEU A 31 -0.96 7.23 2.02
C LEU A 31 -2.37 6.67 2.13
N GLU A 32 -3.25 7.02 1.22
CA GLU A 32 -4.61 6.47 1.18
C GLU A 32 -4.56 4.96 0.98
N LEU A 33 -3.76 4.50 0.03
CA LEU A 33 -3.64 3.07 -0.25
C LEU A 33 -3.11 2.28 0.94
N ILE A 34 -2.09 2.81 1.63
CA ILE A 34 -1.51 2.08 2.75
C ILE A 34 -2.48 1.99 3.93
N LYS A 35 -3.37 2.96 4.08
CA LYS A 35 -4.41 2.90 5.10
C LYS A 35 -5.39 1.76 4.84
N TYR A 36 -5.74 1.53 3.57
CA TYR A 36 -6.58 0.38 3.23
C TYR A 36 -5.84 -0.93 3.48
N VAL A 37 -4.54 -0.99 3.21
CA VAL A 37 -3.73 -2.16 3.52
C VAL A 37 -3.71 -2.42 5.03
N GLN A 38 -3.60 -1.37 5.84
CA GLN A 38 -3.65 -1.50 7.29
C GLN A 38 -4.99 -2.09 7.76
N GLN A 39 -6.05 -1.81 7.03
CA GLN A 39 -7.38 -2.34 7.32
C GLN A 39 -7.56 -3.76 6.76
N GLU A 40 -6.53 -4.32 6.13
CA GLU A 40 -6.54 -5.64 5.53
C GLU A 40 -7.65 -5.81 4.47
N ARG A 41 -7.94 -4.73 3.75
CA ARG A 41 -8.92 -4.75 2.67
C ARG A 41 -8.31 -5.39 1.44
N ASP A 42 -9.12 -6.10 0.67
CA ASP A 42 -8.62 -6.78 -0.52
C ASP A 42 -8.54 -5.82 -1.72
N PHE A 43 -7.93 -6.30 -2.80
CA PHE A 43 -7.69 -5.50 -4.00
C PHE A 43 -8.99 -4.94 -4.59
N ASP A 44 -10.04 -5.77 -4.66
CA ASP A 44 -11.30 -5.34 -5.25
C ASP A 44 -11.96 -4.23 -4.43
N GLU A 45 -11.90 -4.33 -3.10
CA GLU A 45 -12.42 -3.29 -2.22
C GLU A 45 -11.65 -1.99 -2.36
N ILE A 46 -10.31 -2.08 -2.41
CA ILE A 46 -9.45 -0.91 -2.56
C ILE A 46 -9.73 -0.23 -3.90
N LYS A 47 -9.82 -1.02 -4.98
CA LYS A 47 -10.10 -0.52 -6.31
C LYS A 47 -11.42 0.25 -6.35
N LYS A 48 -12.46 -0.32 -5.73
CA LYS A 48 -13.78 0.29 -5.68
C LYS A 48 -13.75 1.65 -4.96
N GLU A 49 -13.05 1.71 -3.82
CA GLU A 49 -12.93 2.94 -3.05
C GLU A 49 -12.19 4.02 -3.84
N ILE A 50 -11.08 3.66 -4.47
CA ILE A 50 -10.29 4.62 -5.24
C ILE A 50 -11.07 5.14 -6.43
N PHE A 51 -11.76 4.27 -7.16
CA PHE A 51 -12.56 4.69 -8.31
C PHE A 51 -13.76 5.57 -7.91
N GLY A 52 -14.26 5.40 -6.69
CA GLY A 52 -15.33 6.25 -6.18
C GLY A 52 -14.87 7.65 -5.78
N LYS A 53 -13.59 7.85 -5.53
CA LYS A 53 -13.03 9.12 -5.05
C LYS A 53 -12.17 9.84 -6.07
N HIS A 54 -11.59 9.12 -7.00
CA HIS A 54 -10.59 9.67 -7.92
C HIS A 54 -10.97 9.37 -9.37
N ASP A 55 -10.68 10.33 -10.24
CA ASP A 55 -10.87 10.15 -11.68
C ASP A 55 -9.59 9.53 -12.25
N ILE A 56 -9.50 8.21 -12.20
CA ILE A 56 -8.32 7.47 -12.64
C ILE A 56 -8.80 6.27 -13.48
N ASP A 57 -8.10 6.01 -14.59
CA ASP A 57 -8.48 4.87 -15.42
C ASP A 57 -7.96 3.56 -14.84
N GLU A 58 -8.59 2.45 -15.24
CA GLU A 58 -8.32 1.15 -14.66
C GLU A 58 -6.88 0.68 -14.87
N LEU A 59 -6.36 0.86 -16.08
CA LEU A 59 -5.00 0.40 -16.38
C LEU A 59 -3.95 1.19 -15.59
N THR A 60 -4.14 2.51 -15.48
CA THR A 60 -3.25 3.35 -14.69
C THR A 60 -3.30 2.95 -13.23
N PHE A 61 -4.50 2.72 -12.69
CA PHE A 61 -4.62 2.30 -11.29
C PHE A 61 -3.93 0.96 -11.05
N GLU A 62 -4.14 -0.01 -11.92
CA GLU A 62 -3.55 -1.34 -11.72
C GLU A 62 -2.02 -1.27 -11.77
N LYS A 63 -1.47 -0.50 -12.69
CA LYS A 63 -0.03 -0.31 -12.79
C LYS A 63 0.52 0.34 -11.52
N ASP A 64 -0.10 1.44 -11.09
CA ASP A 64 0.36 2.17 -9.92
C ASP A 64 0.23 1.33 -8.65
N PHE A 65 -0.85 0.58 -8.53
CA PHE A 65 -1.04 -0.31 -7.38
C PHE A 65 -0.01 -1.43 -7.36
N TYR A 66 0.28 -2.00 -8.52
CA TYR A 66 1.30 -3.04 -8.63
C TYR A 66 2.67 -2.52 -8.20
N GLU A 67 3.05 -1.33 -8.69
CA GLU A 67 4.32 -0.71 -8.31
C GLU A 67 4.36 -0.39 -6.83
N PHE A 68 3.24 0.06 -6.28
CA PHE A 68 3.13 0.35 -4.86
C PHE A 68 3.35 -0.93 -4.02
N CYS A 69 2.72 -2.02 -4.39
CA CYS A 69 2.91 -3.30 -3.68
C CYS A 69 4.34 -3.80 -3.79
N ALA A 70 4.98 -3.62 -4.95
CA ALA A 70 6.37 -4.01 -5.13
C ALA A 70 7.29 -3.19 -4.22
N LEU A 71 7.00 -1.89 -4.05
CA LEU A 71 7.73 -1.03 -3.13
C LEU A 71 7.58 -1.52 -1.69
N LEU A 72 6.36 -1.86 -1.29
CA LEU A 72 6.11 -2.36 0.06
C LEU A 72 6.84 -3.68 0.33
N LYS A 73 6.86 -4.59 -0.64
CA LYS A 73 7.59 -5.84 -0.50
C LYS A 73 9.09 -5.60 -0.42
N HIS A 74 9.61 -4.73 -1.28
CA HIS A 74 11.04 -4.43 -1.31
C HIS A 74 11.54 -3.90 0.04
N HIS A 75 10.76 -3.04 0.68
CA HIS A 75 11.13 -2.45 1.98
C HIS A 75 10.64 -3.28 3.16
N GLN A 76 10.16 -4.49 2.93
CA GLN A 76 9.68 -5.39 3.97
C GLN A 76 8.58 -4.78 4.83
N ILE A 77 7.71 -3.98 4.21
CA ILE A 77 6.60 -3.33 4.90
C ILE A 77 5.44 -4.30 5.09
N ILE A 78 5.24 -5.22 4.14
CA ILE A 78 4.17 -6.21 4.23
C ILE A 78 4.75 -7.59 4.49
N VAL A 79 4.03 -8.40 5.27
CA VAL A 79 4.48 -9.73 5.70
C VAL A 79 3.77 -10.86 4.97
N GLN A 80 2.71 -10.57 4.23
CA GLN A 80 2.02 -11.54 3.39
C GLN A 80 2.09 -11.06 1.95
N GLY A 81 1.88 -11.93 0.99
CA GLY A 81 1.90 -11.56 -0.42
C GLY A 81 0.95 -10.41 -0.72
N ASN A 82 1.23 -9.66 -1.79
CA ASN A 82 0.35 -8.57 -2.18
C ASN A 82 -0.92 -9.12 -2.85
N PRO A 83 -1.97 -8.29 -3.03
CA PRO A 83 -3.23 -8.76 -3.60
C PRO A 83 -3.12 -9.38 -4.99
N LEU A 84 -2.03 -9.13 -5.70
CA LEU A 84 -1.81 -9.65 -7.05
C LEU A 84 -1.13 -11.01 -7.04
N ASP A 85 -0.69 -11.51 -5.88
CA ASP A 85 0.01 -12.78 -5.70
C ASP A 85 -0.85 -13.85 -5.05
N PHE A 86 -2.12 -13.65 -4.93
CA PHE A 86 -2.95 -14.50 -4.07
C PHE A 86 -3.47 -15.76 -4.75
N ASN A 87 -3.01 -16.12 -5.85
CA ASN A 87 -3.52 -17.33 -6.55
C ASN A 87 -2.63 -18.52 -6.32
#